data_b5430fa0338d441fe1e86e580c00284e
#
_entry.id   b5430fa0338d441fe1e86e580c00284e
#
_cell.length_a   1.000
_cell.length_b   1.000
_cell.length_c   1.000
_cell.angle_alpha   90.00
_cell.angle_beta   90.00
_cell.angle_gamma   90.00
#
_symmetry.space_group_name_H-M   'P 1'
#
loop_
_entity.id
_entity.type
_entity.pdbx_description
1 polymer ?
#
loop_
_entity_poly.entity_id
_entity_poly.type
_entity_poly.pdbx_seq_one_letter_code
_entity_poly.pdbx_strand_id
1 'polypeptide(L)'
;MALLLNEIDWAEPILPAAPDPQWEAELRRRGGRPFEVDRRIAPSRWLREAAFAVTSYQPSALPERLMRIGSMVTAQENACRYCYGANRAYMKVLGYSEAFIQSVERDVQLAETDPRERAFVEFCRSLARSRPRPSRSARERLLSLGYSAPEIAEMAFLIAMGCFYNRVATLIACPPEVKFERMANGPVGRLIGLAMPLLRKLRRNAPQSGRDTSATDAQLATGAFGPILAPLAGLPGGRVMKTALDGAFASDVLGPKTKGLMFAVIARTLACPHCESEARRMLTDEGLVSAEVDAALATLHTNRLPSDQSGLLPWSRDTVSYDTPSIQRQTRALAASLGDAKLLEAIGVASLANATVRVAMLLE
;
A
#
# COMPACT_ATOMS: atom_id res chain seq x y z
N MET A 1 -5.43 11.61 -16.75
CA MET A 1 -4.36 12.36 -16.04
C MET A 1 -4.59 12.16 -14.56
N ALA A 2 -3.54 11.96 -13.76
CA ALA A 2 -3.70 11.87 -12.30
C ALA A 2 -4.08 13.24 -11.72
N LEU A 3 -4.88 13.23 -10.65
CA LEU A 3 -5.32 14.45 -9.96
C LEU A 3 -4.14 15.13 -9.25
N LEU A 4 -4.15 16.46 -9.21
CA LEU A 4 -3.28 17.22 -8.33
C LEU A 4 -3.84 17.23 -6.91
N LEU A 5 -3.00 17.57 -5.93
CA LEU A 5 -3.36 17.47 -4.51
C LEU A 5 -4.62 18.25 -4.15
N ASN A 6 -4.79 19.43 -4.72
CA ASN A 6 -5.95 20.32 -4.50
C ASN A 6 -7.22 19.90 -5.25
N GLU A 7 -7.10 18.95 -6.17
CA GLU A 7 -8.23 18.39 -6.95
C GLU A 7 -8.81 17.12 -6.29
N ILE A 8 -8.15 16.60 -5.26
CA ILE A 8 -8.60 15.42 -4.52
C ILE A 8 -9.52 15.87 -3.40
N ASP A 9 -10.80 15.55 -3.54
CA ASP A 9 -11.80 15.82 -2.51
C ASP A 9 -11.51 15.07 -1.21
N TRP A 10 -12.04 15.61 -0.13
CA TRP A 10 -11.84 15.12 1.22
C TRP A 10 -13.17 14.91 1.94
N ALA A 11 -13.36 13.75 2.52
CA ALA A 11 -14.53 13.45 3.33
C ALA A 11 -14.18 13.43 4.83
N GLU A 12 -15.20 13.56 5.69
CA GLU A 12 -15.07 13.33 7.13
C GLU A 12 -14.58 11.92 7.42
N PRO A 13 -13.74 11.72 8.45
CA PRO A 13 -13.25 10.41 8.84
C PRO A 13 -14.35 9.38 9.02
N ILE A 14 -14.11 8.15 8.55
CA ILE A 14 -15.07 7.04 8.67
C ILE A 14 -14.89 6.31 9.98
N LEU A 15 -13.62 6.07 10.36
CA LEU A 15 -13.28 5.47 11.64
C LEU A 15 -12.82 6.54 12.63
N PRO A 16 -13.25 6.48 13.90
CA PRO A 16 -12.79 7.40 14.92
C PRO A 16 -11.29 7.19 15.21
N ALA A 17 -10.63 8.23 15.71
CA ALA A 17 -9.32 8.07 16.29
C ALA A 17 -9.46 7.30 17.61
N ALA A 18 -8.71 6.21 17.74
CA ALA A 18 -8.63 5.37 18.93
C ALA A 18 -7.17 5.38 19.44
N PRO A 19 -6.73 6.42 20.14
CA PRO A 19 -5.34 6.52 20.60
C PRO A 19 -5.01 5.36 21.53
N ASP A 20 -3.89 4.70 21.26
CA ASP A 20 -3.31 3.65 22.09
C ASP A 20 -1.96 4.15 22.63
N PRO A 21 -1.89 4.62 23.91
CA PRO A 21 -0.67 5.16 24.48
C PRO A 21 0.50 4.17 24.51
N GLN A 22 0.21 2.86 24.63
CA GLN A 22 1.23 1.82 24.63
C GLN A 22 1.82 1.67 23.23
N TRP A 23 0.97 1.62 22.20
CA TRP A 23 1.40 1.60 20.82
C TRP A 23 2.14 2.87 20.41
N GLU A 24 1.65 4.04 20.80
CA GLU A 24 2.35 5.31 20.52
C GLU A 24 3.74 5.36 21.18
N ALA A 25 3.88 4.85 22.41
CA ALA A 25 5.17 4.75 23.08
C ALA A 25 6.10 3.76 22.34
N GLU A 26 5.56 2.63 21.87
CA GLU A 26 6.29 1.65 21.07
C GLU A 26 6.77 2.25 19.74
N LEU A 27 5.92 2.94 19.02
CA LEU A 27 6.28 3.65 17.80
C LEU A 27 7.48 4.60 18.04
N ARG A 28 7.43 5.38 19.13
CA ARG A 28 8.52 6.32 19.46
C ARG A 28 9.82 5.59 19.78
N ARG A 29 9.75 4.47 20.52
CA ARG A 29 10.93 3.63 20.81
C ARG A 29 11.56 3.06 19.54
N ARG A 30 10.73 2.68 18.57
CA ARG A 30 11.15 2.15 17.26
C ARG A 30 11.55 3.26 16.26
N GLY A 31 11.63 4.53 16.71
CA GLY A 31 12.03 5.68 15.87
C GLY A 31 10.93 6.25 14.99
N GLY A 32 9.70 5.76 15.12
CA GLY A 32 8.51 6.28 14.45
C GLY A 32 7.89 7.46 15.19
N ARG A 33 6.85 8.03 14.59
CA ARG A 33 5.98 9.04 15.20
C ARG A 33 4.52 8.64 14.96
N PRO A 34 3.64 8.80 15.97
CA PRO A 34 2.21 8.56 15.74
C PRO A 34 1.63 9.65 14.85
N PHE A 35 1.00 9.20 13.76
CA PHE A 35 0.25 10.02 12.81
C PHE A 35 -1.26 9.75 12.94
N GLU A 36 -2.09 10.52 12.26
CA GLU A 36 -3.55 10.35 12.28
C GLU A 36 -3.98 8.95 11.83
N VAL A 37 -3.30 8.37 10.84
CA VAL A 37 -3.57 7.01 10.40
C VAL A 37 -3.29 5.99 11.50
N ASP A 38 -2.18 6.13 12.23
CA ASP A 38 -1.79 5.18 13.30
C ASP A 38 -2.82 5.10 14.41
N ARG A 39 -3.44 6.24 14.78
CA ARG A 39 -4.50 6.31 15.79
C ARG A 39 -5.79 5.64 15.35
N ARG A 40 -6.09 5.64 14.05
CA ARG A 40 -7.32 5.04 13.50
C ARG A 40 -7.20 3.56 13.25
N ILE A 41 -5.98 3.07 12.95
CA ILE A 41 -5.72 1.65 12.75
C ILE A 41 -5.22 0.95 14.03
N ALA A 42 -4.99 1.69 15.12
CA ALA A 42 -4.47 1.16 16.38
C ALA A 42 -5.22 -0.10 16.90
N PRO A 43 -6.56 -0.22 16.75
CA PRO A 43 -7.27 -1.42 17.19
C PRO A 43 -6.87 -2.71 16.47
N SER A 44 -6.37 -2.64 15.23
CA SER A 44 -5.91 -3.83 14.49
C SER A 44 -4.40 -4.01 14.62
N ARG A 45 -4.00 -5.00 15.45
CA ARG A 45 -2.58 -5.25 15.73
C ARG A 45 -1.76 -5.54 14.47
N TRP A 46 -2.23 -6.45 13.61
CA TRP A 46 -1.50 -6.80 12.40
C TRP A 46 -1.42 -5.63 11.41
N LEU A 47 -2.50 -4.86 11.28
CA LEU A 47 -2.58 -3.73 10.35
C LEU A 47 -1.63 -2.59 10.76
N ARG A 48 -1.59 -2.25 12.07
CA ARG A 48 -0.66 -1.23 12.57
C ARG A 48 0.80 -1.64 12.43
N GLU A 49 1.14 -2.92 12.63
CA GLU A 49 2.49 -3.44 12.40
C GLU A 49 2.86 -3.41 10.90
N ALA A 50 1.94 -3.82 10.02
CA ALA A 50 2.15 -3.74 8.57
C ALA A 50 2.33 -2.29 8.11
N ALA A 51 1.51 -1.36 8.58
CA ALA A 51 1.63 0.07 8.27
C ALA A 51 2.96 0.65 8.75
N PHE A 52 3.38 0.31 9.96
CA PHE A 52 4.69 0.72 10.49
C PHE A 52 5.83 0.16 9.65
N ALA A 53 5.79 -1.13 9.30
CA ALA A 53 6.83 -1.75 8.48
C ALA A 53 6.98 -1.08 7.11
N VAL A 54 5.87 -0.65 6.49
CA VAL A 54 5.88 0.10 5.22
C VAL A 54 6.48 1.50 5.40
N THR A 55 6.07 2.24 6.43
CA THR A 55 6.51 3.63 6.63
C THR A 55 7.95 3.74 7.13
N SER A 56 8.45 2.70 7.78
CA SER A 56 9.85 2.60 8.28
C SER A 56 10.78 1.85 7.32
N TYR A 57 10.26 1.34 6.19
CA TYR A 57 11.04 0.55 5.24
C TYR A 57 12.23 1.34 4.70
N GLN A 58 13.38 0.66 4.67
CA GLN A 58 14.60 1.18 4.05
C GLN A 58 14.93 0.30 2.84
N PRO A 59 15.03 0.86 1.63
CA PRO A 59 15.38 0.10 0.45
C PRO A 59 16.79 -0.46 0.55
N SER A 60 16.99 -1.66 0.04
CA SER A 60 18.29 -2.36 0.05
C SER A 60 18.96 -2.36 -1.33
N ALA A 61 18.18 -2.38 -2.39
CA ALA A 61 18.65 -2.39 -3.77
C ALA A 61 18.46 -1.02 -4.45
N LEU A 62 17.41 -0.29 -4.11
CA LEU A 62 17.07 0.99 -4.74
C LEU A 62 17.66 2.20 -4.01
N PRO A 63 18.10 3.24 -4.76
CA PRO A 63 18.42 4.53 -4.19
C PRO A 63 17.23 5.18 -3.46
N GLU A 64 17.48 5.83 -2.32
CA GLU A 64 16.44 6.54 -1.55
C GLU A 64 15.68 7.56 -2.43
N ARG A 65 16.37 8.22 -3.35
CA ARG A 65 15.76 9.17 -4.31
C ARG A 65 14.61 8.52 -5.07
N LEU A 66 14.82 7.35 -5.67
CA LEU A 66 13.78 6.65 -6.44
C LEU A 66 12.63 6.21 -5.55
N MET A 67 12.92 5.70 -4.35
CA MET A 67 11.87 5.36 -3.40
C MET A 67 10.96 6.57 -3.10
N ARG A 68 11.52 7.76 -2.90
CA ARG A 68 10.73 8.97 -2.59
C ARG A 68 9.89 9.43 -3.76
N ILE A 69 10.45 9.45 -4.96
CA ILE A 69 9.71 9.76 -6.18
C ILE A 69 8.58 8.74 -6.38
N GLY A 70 8.89 7.46 -6.28
CA GLY A 70 7.91 6.38 -6.43
C GLY A 70 6.76 6.47 -5.41
N SER A 71 7.06 6.77 -4.15
CA SER A 71 6.03 6.93 -3.11
C SER A 71 5.10 8.09 -3.40
N MET A 72 5.62 9.23 -3.87
CA MET A 72 4.81 10.40 -4.24
C MET A 72 3.92 10.09 -5.45
N VAL A 73 4.50 9.53 -6.50
CA VAL A 73 3.78 9.17 -7.73
C VAL A 73 2.69 8.13 -7.45
N THR A 74 3.00 7.10 -6.65
CA THR A 74 2.02 6.07 -6.27
C THR A 74 0.86 6.66 -5.48
N ALA A 75 1.13 7.58 -4.56
CA ALA A 75 0.09 8.26 -3.78
C ALA A 75 -0.79 9.15 -4.66
N GLN A 76 -0.22 9.84 -5.63
CA GLN A 76 -0.94 10.65 -6.62
C GLN A 76 -1.86 9.76 -7.47
N GLU A 77 -1.33 8.64 -8.02
CA GLU A 77 -2.11 7.73 -8.86
C GLU A 77 -3.26 7.04 -8.12
N ASN A 78 -3.10 6.81 -6.82
CA ASN A 78 -4.16 6.28 -5.97
C ASN A 78 -5.08 7.37 -5.40
N ALA A 79 -4.94 8.63 -5.82
CA ALA A 79 -5.70 9.78 -5.32
C ALA A 79 -5.80 9.80 -3.77
N CYS A 80 -4.74 9.40 -3.08
CA CYS A 80 -4.67 9.41 -1.63
C CYS A 80 -4.21 10.78 -1.15
N ARG A 81 -5.13 11.69 -0.83
CA ARG A 81 -4.80 13.05 -0.41
C ARG A 81 -3.85 13.10 0.79
N TYR A 82 -4.10 12.26 1.81
CA TYR A 82 -3.23 12.13 2.98
C TYR A 82 -1.79 11.77 2.60
N CYS A 83 -1.62 10.69 1.84
CA CYS A 83 -0.30 10.19 1.48
C CYS A 83 0.41 11.11 0.48
N TYR A 84 -0.31 11.66 -0.47
CA TYR A 84 0.25 12.55 -1.49
C TYR A 84 0.76 13.84 -0.85
N GLY A 85 -0.04 14.49 0.02
CA GLY A 85 0.39 15.67 0.77
C GLY A 85 1.61 15.41 1.64
N ALA A 86 1.64 14.29 2.36
CA ALA A 86 2.77 13.89 3.20
C ALA A 86 4.06 13.65 2.37
N ASN A 87 3.96 12.89 1.25
CA ASN A 87 5.12 12.63 0.40
C ASN A 87 5.62 13.91 -0.29
N ARG A 88 4.72 14.78 -0.75
CA ARG A 88 5.08 16.07 -1.34
C ARG A 88 5.83 16.97 -0.35
N ALA A 89 5.32 17.06 0.89
CA ALA A 89 5.98 17.77 1.97
C ALA A 89 7.37 17.19 2.26
N TYR A 90 7.47 15.86 2.29
CA TYR A 90 8.73 15.18 2.53
C TYR A 90 9.76 15.44 1.43
N MET A 91 9.35 15.44 0.15
CA MET A 91 10.21 15.80 -0.98
C MET A 91 10.79 17.21 -0.81
N LYS A 92 9.97 18.19 -0.40
CA LYS A 92 10.44 19.56 -0.12
C LYS A 92 11.47 19.60 1.01
N VAL A 93 11.21 18.90 2.12
CA VAL A 93 12.16 18.78 3.25
C VAL A 93 13.49 18.15 2.81
N LEU A 94 13.45 17.24 1.84
CA LEU A 94 14.65 16.64 1.25
C LEU A 94 15.39 17.55 0.26
N GLY A 95 14.88 18.77 0.01
CA GLY A 95 15.52 19.76 -0.83
C GLY A 95 15.16 19.70 -2.31
N TYR A 96 14.12 18.93 -2.69
CA TYR A 96 13.63 18.96 -4.08
C TYR A 96 12.94 20.30 -4.36
N SER A 97 13.23 20.89 -5.51
CA SER A 97 12.61 22.13 -5.93
C SER A 97 11.12 21.93 -6.23
N GLU A 98 10.33 23.00 -6.04
CA GLU A 98 8.91 22.99 -6.41
C GLU A 98 8.73 22.70 -7.90
N ALA A 99 9.59 23.25 -8.76
CA ALA A 99 9.55 23.00 -10.21
C ALA A 99 9.75 21.52 -10.55
N PHE A 100 10.73 20.84 -9.88
CA PHE A 100 10.95 19.42 -10.06
C PHE A 100 9.74 18.59 -9.60
N ILE A 101 9.17 18.91 -8.43
CA ILE A 101 8.00 18.20 -7.91
C ILE A 101 6.83 18.36 -8.89
N GLN A 102 6.53 19.57 -9.35
CA GLN A 102 5.45 19.82 -10.30
C GLN A 102 5.66 19.15 -11.65
N SER A 103 6.88 19.05 -12.14
CA SER A 103 7.16 18.35 -13.41
C SER A 103 6.88 16.85 -13.26
N VAL A 104 7.30 16.23 -12.15
CA VAL A 104 6.99 14.81 -11.88
C VAL A 104 5.48 14.60 -11.72
N GLU A 105 4.75 15.52 -11.07
CA GLU A 105 3.31 15.45 -10.85
C GLU A 105 2.50 15.52 -12.14
N ARG A 106 2.88 16.39 -13.06
CA ARG A 106 2.14 16.68 -14.29
C ARG A 106 2.56 15.78 -15.44
N ASP A 107 3.83 15.82 -15.77
CA ASP A 107 4.43 15.03 -16.84
C ASP A 107 5.92 14.81 -16.59
N VAL A 108 6.28 13.57 -16.33
CA VAL A 108 7.67 13.20 -16.07
C VAL A 108 8.57 13.45 -17.28
N GLN A 109 8.02 13.57 -18.49
CA GLN A 109 8.78 13.92 -19.68
C GLN A 109 9.36 15.36 -19.62
N LEU A 110 8.70 16.23 -18.82
CA LEU A 110 9.13 17.61 -18.57
C LEU A 110 10.10 17.72 -17.39
N ALA A 111 10.25 16.64 -16.60
CA ALA A 111 11.17 16.62 -15.49
C ALA A 111 12.63 16.45 -15.98
N GLU A 112 13.56 17.15 -15.33
CA GLU A 112 15.00 16.91 -15.51
C GLU A 112 15.38 15.58 -14.86
N THR A 113 15.04 14.48 -15.55
CA THR A 113 15.31 13.10 -15.13
C THR A 113 16.05 12.37 -16.24
N ASP A 114 16.91 11.43 -15.85
CA ASP A 114 17.53 10.55 -16.83
C ASP A 114 16.51 9.51 -17.37
N PRO A 115 16.82 8.82 -18.48
CA PRO A 115 15.91 7.81 -19.04
C PRO A 115 15.53 6.69 -18.08
N ARG A 116 16.43 6.32 -17.14
CA ARG A 116 16.14 5.29 -16.12
C ARG A 116 15.11 5.80 -15.11
N GLU A 117 15.31 7.00 -14.54
CA GLU A 117 14.34 7.60 -13.61
C GLU A 117 12.97 7.77 -14.25
N ARG A 118 12.94 8.19 -15.52
CA ARG A 118 11.70 8.36 -16.29
C ARG A 118 10.95 7.04 -16.43
N ALA A 119 11.64 5.98 -16.86
CA ALA A 119 11.06 4.65 -16.98
C ALA A 119 10.56 4.12 -15.63
N PHE A 120 11.26 4.41 -14.54
CA PHE A 120 10.81 4.08 -13.19
C PHE A 120 9.50 4.80 -12.83
N VAL A 121 9.38 6.09 -13.11
CA VAL A 121 8.15 6.84 -12.83
C VAL A 121 6.97 6.32 -13.66
N GLU A 122 7.19 6.05 -14.95
CA GLU A 122 6.18 5.45 -15.84
C GLU A 122 5.73 4.08 -15.30
N PHE A 123 6.67 3.30 -14.82
CA PHE A 123 6.41 2.01 -14.20
C PHE A 123 5.62 2.15 -12.89
N CYS A 124 5.96 3.11 -12.02
CA CYS A 124 5.19 3.41 -10.82
C CYS A 124 3.73 3.73 -11.15
N ARG A 125 3.50 4.58 -12.15
CA ARG A 125 2.15 4.95 -12.62
C ARG A 125 1.38 3.74 -13.13
N SER A 126 2.00 2.96 -14.01
CA SER A 126 1.39 1.76 -14.59
C SER A 126 1.00 0.73 -13.54
N LEU A 127 1.91 0.39 -12.62
CA LEU A 127 1.64 -0.60 -11.58
C LEU A 127 0.62 -0.11 -10.55
N ALA A 128 0.68 1.16 -10.15
CA ALA A 128 -0.28 1.73 -9.21
C ALA A 128 -1.71 1.69 -9.76
N ARG A 129 -1.91 2.11 -11.01
CA ARG A 129 -3.20 2.07 -11.71
C ARG A 129 -3.63 0.65 -12.04
N SER A 130 -2.67 -0.19 -12.46
CA SER A 130 -2.92 -1.52 -13.05
C SER A 130 -3.85 -1.49 -14.28
N ARG A 131 -3.92 -0.34 -14.97
CA ARG A 131 -4.68 -0.12 -16.20
C ARG A 131 -3.91 0.83 -17.14
N PRO A 132 -3.36 0.33 -18.27
CA PRO A 132 -3.35 -1.10 -18.64
C PRO A 132 -2.57 -1.94 -17.62
N ARG A 133 -2.84 -3.25 -17.59
CA ARG A 133 -2.07 -4.19 -16.74
C ARG A 133 -0.59 -4.07 -17.10
N PRO A 134 0.33 -3.97 -16.12
CA PRO A 134 1.75 -4.07 -16.39
C PRO A 134 2.07 -5.37 -17.13
N SER A 135 2.87 -5.25 -18.17
CA SER A 135 3.22 -6.40 -19.01
C SER A 135 4.66 -6.82 -18.80
N ARG A 136 4.98 -8.03 -19.24
CA ARG A 136 6.37 -8.52 -19.28
C ARG A 136 7.30 -7.53 -20.00
N SER A 137 6.82 -6.85 -21.03
CA SER A 137 7.61 -5.84 -21.75
C SER A 137 8.00 -4.64 -20.87
N ALA A 138 7.21 -4.27 -19.88
CA ALA A 138 7.58 -3.21 -18.93
C ALA A 138 8.79 -3.63 -18.09
N ARG A 139 8.83 -4.88 -17.63
CA ARG A 139 9.97 -5.45 -16.92
C ARG A 139 11.21 -5.54 -17.81
N GLU A 140 11.05 -6.04 -19.04
CA GLU A 140 12.13 -6.15 -20.03
C GLU A 140 12.72 -4.77 -20.36
N ARG A 141 11.89 -3.74 -20.47
CA ARG A 141 12.34 -2.36 -20.64
C ARG A 141 13.19 -1.86 -19.46
N LEU A 142 12.79 -2.14 -18.22
CA LEU A 142 13.59 -1.79 -17.04
C LEU A 142 14.94 -2.51 -17.05
N LEU A 143 14.96 -3.81 -17.37
CA LEU A 143 16.20 -4.58 -17.54
C LEU A 143 17.10 -4.00 -18.62
N SER A 144 16.55 -3.62 -19.77
CA SER A 144 17.33 -3.01 -20.89
C SER A 144 17.93 -1.65 -20.53
N LEU A 145 17.34 -0.94 -19.57
CA LEU A 145 17.85 0.31 -19.02
C LEU A 145 18.86 0.11 -17.87
N GLY A 146 19.24 -1.15 -17.61
CA GLY A 146 20.28 -1.50 -16.65
C GLY A 146 19.79 -1.62 -15.19
N TYR A 147 18.47 -1.76 -14.96
CA TYR A 147 17.98 -2.17 -13.65
C TYR A 147 18.21 -3.66 -13.45
N SER A 148 18.70 -4.05 -12.28
CA SER A 148 18.86 -5.45 -11.90
C SER A 148 17.51 -6.08 -11.47
N ALA A 149 17.43 -7.39 -11.49
CA ALA A 149 16.23 -8.10 -11.02
C ALA A 149 15.88 -7.79 -9.55
N PRO A 150 16.84 -7.70 -8.60
CA PRO A 150 16.54 -7.25 -7.24
C PRO A 150 16.00 -5.82 -7.17
N GLU A 151 16.53 -4.87 -7.96
CA GLU A 151 15.99 -3.51 -8.02
C GLU A 151 14.54 -3.51 -8.49
N ILE A 152 14.22 -4.27 -9.54
CA ILE A 152 12.84 -4.38 -10.07
C ILE A 152 11.91 -5.03 -9.05
N ALA A 153 12.35 -6.07 -8.36
CA ALA A 153 11.56 -6.71 -7.32
C ALA A 153 11.29 -5.74 -6.15
N GLU A 154 12.29 -4.97 -5.73
CA GLU A 154 12.12 -3.96 -4.68
C GLU A 154 11.23 -2.79 -5.15
N MET A 155 11.30 -2.38 -6.42
CA MET A 155 10.35 -1.44 -7.02
C MET A 155 8.91 -1.94 -6.91
N ALA A 156 8.67 -3.19 -7.31
CA ALA A 156 7.35 -3.80 -7.25
C ALA A 156 6.80 -3.80 -5.82
N PHE A 157 7.63 -4.23 -4.88
CA PHE A 157 7.30 -4.22 -3.46
C PHE A 157 6.94 -2.80 -2.97
N LEU A 158 7.78 -1.81 -3.22
CA LEU A 158 7.57 -0.43 -2.75
C LEU A 158 6.28 0.19 -3.31
N ILE A 159 6.02 -0.01 -4.61
CA ILE A 159 4.80 0.50 -5.24
C ILE A 159 3.57 -0.24 -4.69
N ALA A 160 3.63 -1.55 -4.57
CA ALA A 160 2.54 -2.36 -4.07
C ALA A 160 2.19 -2.02 -2.61
N MET A 161 3.19 -1.90 -1.74
CA MET A 161 2.98 -1.51 -0.35
C MET A 161 2.61 -0.02 -0.21
N GLY A 162 3.04 0.82 -1.14
CA GLY A 162 2.49 2.17 -1.31
C GLY A 162 0.99 2.12 -1.61
N CYS A 163 0.56 1.25 -2.52
CA CYS A 163 -0.85 1.01 -2.82
C CYS A 163 -1.64 0.47 -1.61
N PHE A 164 -1.03 -0.39 -0.79
CA PHE A 164 -1.60 -0.83 0.48
C PHE A 164 -1.88 0.35 1.41
N TYR A 165 -0.85 1.11 1.74
CA TYR A 165 -0.96 2.21 2.70
C TYR A 165 -1.89 3.33 2.21
N ASN A 166 -1.83 3.65 0.91
CA ASN A 166 -2.71 4.64 0.28
C ASN A 166 -4.18 4.22 0.39
N ARG A 167 -4.50 2.93 0.18
CA ARG A 167 -5.87 2.42 0.33
C ARG A 167 -6.33 2.45 1.77
N VAL A 168 -5.51 2.00 2.71
CA VAL A 168 -5.84 2.13 4.14
C VAL A 168 -6.22 3.58 4.47
N ALA A 169 -5.36 4.55 4.14
CA ALA A 169 -5.61 5.96 4.43
C ALA A 169 -6.86 6.52 3.71
N THR A 170 -7.08 6.15 2.45
CA THR A 170 -8.23 6.60 1.66
C THR A 170 -9.54 6.01 2.16
N LEU A 171 -9.56 4.69 2.44
CA LEU A 171 -10.77 3.97 2.83
C LEU A 171 -11.25 4.32 4.24
N ILE A 172 -10.35 4.73 5.14
CA ILE A 172 -10.75 5.28 6.45
C ILE A 172 -11.06 6.78 6.38
N ALA A 173 -10.90 7.42 5.22
CA ALA A 173 -10.93 8.88 5.04
C ALA A 173 -9.99 9.60 6.04
N CYS A 174 -8.72 9.15 6.13
CA CYS A 174 -7.75 9.67 7.08
C CYS A 174 -7.46 11.17 6.83
N PRO A 175 -7.66 12.09 7.79
CA PRO A 175 -7.46 13.51 7.58
C PRO A 175 -5.99 13.86 7.31
N PRO A 176 -5.73 14.86 6.43
CA PRO A 176 -4.36 15.31 6.18
C PRO A 176 -3.69 15.82 7.46
N GLU A 177 -2.40 15.57 7.55
CA GLU A 177 -1.58 16.12 8.65
C GLU A 177 -1.32 17.61 8.42
N VAL A 178 -2.06 18.46 9.08
CA VAL A 178 -1.93 19.93 8.98
C VAL A 178 -0.48 20.40 9.17
N LYS A 179 0.29 19.71 10.01
CA LYS A 179 1.71 20.01 10.24
C LYS A 179 2.56 19.81 8.99
N PHE A 180 2.28 18.76 8.20
CA PHE A 180 2.99 18.53 6.95
C PHE A 180 2.66 19.56 5.89
N GLU A 181 1.39 19.95 5.76
CA GLU A 181 0.98 20.98 4.81
C GLU A 181 1.63 22.33 5.15
N ARG A 182 1.67 22.70 6.44
CA ARG A 182 2.36 23.91 6.90
C ARG A 182 3.87 23.85 6.70
N MET A 183 4.51 22.73 6.98
CA MET A 183 5.95 22.54 6.74
C MET A 183 6.28 22.60 5.23
N ALA A 184 5.44 22.02 4.39
CA ALA A 184 5.64 22.04 2.95
C ALA A 184 5.55 23.46 2.36
N ASN A 185 4.72 24.33 2.90
CA ASN A 185 4.41 25.64 2.35
C ASN A 185 5.09 26.80 3.10
N GLY A 186 5.74 26.55 4.26
CA GLY A 186 6.31 27.59 5.12
C GLY A 186 7.84 27.76 4.98
N PRO A 187 8.39 28.88 5.49
CA PRO A 187 9.86 29.12 5.51
C PRO A 187 10.62 28.10 6.35
N VAL A 188 9.99 27.48 7.35
CA VAL A 188 10.56 26.44 8.19
C VAL A 188 10.97 25.19 7.37
N GLY A 189 10.19 24.83 6.36
CA GLY A 189 10.54 23.71 5.46
C GLY A 189 11.83 23.96 4.68
N ARG A 190 12.08 25.22 4.28
CA ARG A 190 13.33 25.59 3.59
C ARG A 190 14.55 25.52 4.52
N LEU A 191 14.43 25.97 5.76
CA LEU A 191 15.51 25.88 6.78
C LEU A 191 15.84 24.44 7.14
N ILE A 192 14.84 23.58 7.30
CA ILE A 192 15.03 22.14 7.53
C ILE A 192 15.72 21.49 6.33
N GLY A 193 15.34 21.85 5.10
CA GLY A 193 15.99 21.38 3.88
C GLY A 193 17.49 21.71 3.82
N LEU A 194 17.89 22.89 4.26
CA LEU A 194 19.30 23.29 4.35
C LEU A 194 20.07 22.51 5.43
N ALA A 195 19.44 22.16 6.53
CA ALA A 195 20.06 21.38 7.61
C ALA A 195 20.06 19.86 7.34
N MET A 196 19.27 19.36 6.41
CA MET A 196 19.09 17.92 6.14
C MET A 196 20.39 17.17 5.78
N PRO A 197 21.35 17.71 5.00
CA PRO A 197 22.59 17.00 4.72
C PRO A 197 23.37 16.68 6.01
N LEU A 198 23.38 17.61 6.98
CA LEU A 198 24.01 17.43 8.27
C LEU A 198 23.25 16.43 9.15
N LEU A 199 21.94 16.54 9.19
CA LEU A 199 21.07 15.62 9.94
C LEU A 199 21.12 14.19 9.39
N ARG A 200 21.28 14.01 8.06
CA ARG A 200 21.50 12.70 7.43
C ARG A 200 22.82 12.07 7.85
N LYS A 201 23.89 12.87 8.00
CA LYS A 201 25.18 12.38 8.47
C LYS A 201 25.10 11.85 9.92
N LEU A 202 24.32 12.52 10.76
CA LEU A 202 24.04 12.12 12.15
C LEU A 202 23.12 10.89 12.23
N ARG A 203 22.13 10.75 11.31
CA ARG A 203 21.21 9.62 11.26
C ARG A 203 21.81 8.34 10.69
N ARG A 204 22.90 8.38 9.96
CA ARG A 204 23.58 7.18 9.44
C ARG A 204 23.98 6.19 10.56
N ASN A 205 24.09 6.68 11.79
CA ASN A 205 24.43 5.88 12.97
C ASN A 205 23.22 5.49 13.84
N ALA A 206 21.99 5.83 13.41
CA ALA A 206 20.79 5.38 14.12
C ALA A 206 20.52 3.89 13.82
N PRO A 207 20.12 3.10 14.85
CA PRO A 207 19.78 1.70 14.62
C PRO A 207 18.69 1.60 13.55
N GLN A 208 18.90 0.74 12.55
CA GLN A 208 17.93 0.50 11.47
C GLN A 208 16.75 -0.28 12.03
N SER A 209 15.71 0.43 12.42
CA SER A 209 14.51 -0.12 13.07
C SER A 209 13.57 -0.93 12.14
N GLY A 210 13.97 -1.21 10.91
CA GLY A 210 13.14 -1.96 9.95
C GLY A 210 13.52 -3.44 9.79
N ARG A 211 14.41 -3.98 10.64
CA ARG A 211 14.93 -5.36 10.50
C ARG A 211 14.20 -6.43 11.31
N ASP A 212 13.36 -6.03 12.26
CA ASP A 212 12.62 -6.98 13.10
C ASP A 212 11.30 -7.42 12.43
N THR A 213 11.41 -8.14 11.34
CA THR A 213 10.28 -8.94 10.83
C THR A 213 10.43 -10.36 11.37
N SER A 214 9.35 -10.92 11.91
CA SER A 214 9.34 -12.29 12.46
C SER A 214 9.53 -13.38 11.40
N ALA A 215 9.29 -13.05 10.11
CA ALA A 215 9.44 -13.99 8.99
C ALA A 215 10.89 -14.08 8.51
N THR A 216 11.31 -15.30 8.15
CA THR A 216 12.59 -15.60 7.51
C THR A 216 12.40 -15.86 6.02
N ASP A 217 13.48 -15.74 5.22
CA ASP A 217 13.40 -16.01 3.78
C ASP A 217 12.95 -17.45 3.47
N ALA A 218 13.30 -18.42 4.32
CA ALA A 218 12.85 -19.81 4.19
C ALA A 218 11.31 -19.96 4.36
N GLN A 219 10.68 -19.03 5.10
CA GLN A 219 9.24 -19.05 5.33
C GLN A 219 8.45 -18.34 4.22
N LEU A 220 9.12 -17.60 3.31
CA LEU A 220 8.41 -16.86 2.26
C LEU A 220 7.60 -17.78 1.34
N ALA A 221 8.10 -18.96 1.03
CA ALA A 221 7.42 -19.88 0.13
C ALA A 221 6.29 -20.69 0.81
N THR A 222 6.04 -20.48 2.11
CA THR A 222 5.06 -21.25 2.88
C THR A 222 3.83 -20.42 3.24
N GLY A 223 2.71 -21.10 3.50
CA GLY A 223 1.46 -20.44 3.91
C GLY A 223 0.77 -19.64 2.79
N ALA A 224 -0.05 -18.70 3.20
CA ALA A 224 -0.86 -17.89 2.28
C ALA A 224 0.02 -17.11 1.30
N PHE A 225 -0.22 -17.29 0.00
CA PHE A 225 0.48 -16.60 -1.09
C PHE A 225 2.01 -16.83 -1.13
N GLY A 226 2.51 -17.90 -0.50
CA GLY A 226 3.94 -18.22 -0.47
C GLY A 226 4.60 -18.27 -1.84
N PRO A 227 4.07 -18.96 -2.84
CA PRO A 227 4.65 -19.00 -4.19
C PRO A 227 4.81 -17.62 -4.84
N ILE A 228 3.93 -16.66 -4.47
CA ILE A 228 3.94 -15.28 -4.98
C ILE A 228 5.04 -14.46 -4.30
N LEU A 229 5.39 -14.78 -3.06
CA LEU A 229 6.42 -14.07 -2.30
C LEU A 229 7.83 -14.60 -2.55
N ALA A 230 7.97 -15.84 -3.02
CA ALA A 230 9.27 -16.48 -3.26
C ALA A 230 10.26 -15.62 -4.08
N PRO A 231 9.83 -14.89 -5.14
CA PRO A 231 10.72 -13.99 -5.89
C PRO A 231 11.27 -12.80 -5.10
N LEU A 232 10.72 -12.51 -3.92
CA LEU A 232 11.22 -11.47 -3.00
C LEU A 232 12.23 -12.01 -1.99
N ALA A 233 12.65 -13.28 -2.10
CA ALA A 233 13.66 -13.85 -1.23
C ALA A 233 14.97 -13.05 -1.32
N GLY A 234 15.63 -12.85 -0.18
CA GLY A 234 16.81 -11.99 -0.07
C GLY A 234 16.51 -10.49 0.07
N LEU A 235 15.27 -10.06 -0.16
CA LEU A 235 14.86 -8.67 0.04
C LEU A 235 14.06 -8.53 1.34
N PRO A 236 14.32 -7.48 2.16
CA PRO A 236 13.55 -7.22 3.37
C PRO A 236 12.04 -7.11 3.11
N GLY A 237 11.66 -6.63 1.91
CA GLY A 237 10.28 -6.48 1.48
C GLY A 237 9.47 -7.77 1.47
N GLY A 238 10.09 -8.89 1.09
CA GLY A 238 9.45 -10.20 1.14
C GLY A 238 8.98 -10.55 2.55
N ARG A 239 9.84 -10.35 3.54
CA ARG A 239 9.52 -10.61 4.95
C ARG A 239 8.42 -9.68 5.48
N VAL A 240 8.44 -8.40 5.08
CA VAL A 240 7.37 -7.44 5.45
C VAL A 240 6.02 -7.92 4.92
N MET A 241 5.94 -8.31 3.65
CA MET A 241 4.69 -8.82 3.07
C MET A 241 4.23 -10.12 3.72
N LYS A 242 5.15 -11.05 3.97
CA LYS A 242 4.83 -12.31 4.64
C LYS A 242 4.24 -12.08 6.02
N THR A 243 4.89 -11.24 6.83
CA THR A 243 4.39 -10.90 8.17
C THR A 243 3.00 -10.26 8.12
N ALA A 244 2.74 -9.38 7.15
CA ALA A 244 1.43 -8.76 6.98
C ALA A 244 0.35 -9.79 6.59
N LEU A 245 0.65 -10.70 5.65
CA LEU A 245 -0.26 -11.77 5.22
C LEU A 245 -0.56 -12.74 6.37
N ASP A 246 0.47 -13.22 7.06
CA ASP A 246 0.31 -14.11 8.19
C ASP A 246 -0.54 -13.47 9.29
N GLY A 247 -0.28 -12.21 9.62
CA GLY A 247 -1.07 -11.46 10.59
C GLY A 247 -2.53 -11.26 10.16
N ALA A 248 -2.77 -10.94 8.89
CA ALA A 248 -4.11 -10.78 8.36
C ALA A 248 -4.91 -12.08 8.38
N PHE A 249 -4.30 -13.21 8.04
CA PHE A 249 -4.99 -14.50 8.03
C PHE A 249 -5.08 -15.15 9.42
N ALA A 250 -4.21 -14.80 10.35
CA ALA A 250 -4.29 -15.23 11.76
C ALA A 250 -5.34 -14.45 12.58
N SER A 251 -5.77 -13.28 12.11
CA SER A 251 -6.84 -12.50 12.77
C SER A 251 -8.19 -13.23 12.64
N ASP A 252 -9.01 -13.21 13.68
CA ASP A 252 -10.34 -13.83 13.75
C ASP A 252 -11.51 -12.84 13.56
N VAL A 253 -11.20 -11.55 13.35
CA VAL A 253 -12.21 -10.48 13.21
C VAL A 253 -13.11 -10.70 12.00
N LEU A 254 -12.53 -11.13 10.87
CA LEU A 254 -13.25 -11.67 9.71
C LEU A 254 -12.85 -13.12 9.50
N GLY A 255 -13.82 -13.97 9.18
CA GLY A 255 -13.55 -15.38 8.91
C GLY A 255 -12.69 -15.61 7.67
N PRO A 256 -11.95 -16.74 7.60
CA PRO A 256 -11.04 -17.04 6.51
C PRO A 256 -11.74 -17.11 5.15
N LYS A 257 -12.99 -17.57 5.08
CA LYS A 257 -13.80 -17.57 3.84
C LYS A 257 -14.02 -16.16 3.31
N THR A 258 -14.33 -15.21 4.19
CA THR A 258 -14.53 -13.80 3.80
C THR A 258 -13.25 -13.22 3.22
N LYS A 259 -12.13 -13.40 3.91
CA LYS A 259 -10.81 -12.92 3.47
C LYS A 259 -10.40 -13.56 2.14
N GLY A 260 -10.56 -14.87 2.01
CA GLY A 260 -10.26 -15.60 0.77
C GLY A 260 -11.11 -15.11 -0.42
N LEU A 261 -12.41 -14.89 -0.23
CA LEU A 261 -13.28 -14.35 -1.27
C LEU A 261 -12.93 -12.91 -1.65
N MET A 262 -12.59 -12.05 -0.68
CA MET A 262 -12.11 -10.69 -0.97
C MET A 262 -10.83 -10.71 -1.81
N PHE A 263 -9.86 -11.57 -1.45
CA PHE A 263 -8.64 -11.77 -2.25
C PHE A 263 -8.96 -12.27 -3.65
N ALA A 264 -9.83 -13.26 -3.80
CA ALA A 264 -10.21 -13.82 -5.10
C ALA A 264 -10.90 -12.78 -6.00
N VAL A 265 -11.79 -11.95 -5.46
CA VAL A 265 -12.45 -10.85 -6.19
C VAL A 265 -11.42 -9.83 -6.67
N ILE A 266 -10.48 -9.42 -5.81
CA ILE A 266 -9.44 -8.45 -6.16
C ILE A 266 -8.48 -9.03 -7.20
N ALA A 267 -8.08 -10.30 -7.05
CA ALA A 267 -7.21 -11.00 -7.99
C ALA A 267 -7.86 -11.11 -9.38
N ARG A 268 -9.14 -11.47 -9.44
CA ARG A 268 -9.92 -11.51 -10.69
C ARG A 268 -10.05 -10.13 -11.32
N THR A 269 -10.33 -9.11 -10.54
CA THR A 269 -10.48 -7.73 -11.03
C THR A 269 -9.18 -7.18 -11.62
N LEU A 270 -8.04 -7.58 -11.05
CA LEU A 270 -6.70 -7.26 -11.54
C LEU A 270 -6.20 -8.25 -12.62
N ALA A 271 -7.02 -9.23 -13.01
CA ALA A 271 -6.68 -10.26 -13.99
C ALA A 271 -5.37 -11.01 -13.66
N CYS A 272 -5.16 -11.37 -12.38
CA CYS A 272 -4.01 -12.16 -11.93
C CYS A 272 -4.43 -13.61 -11.65
N PRO A 273 -4.19 -14.54 -12.60
CA PRO A 273 -4.62 -15.93 -12.44
C PRO A 273 -3.89 -16.65 -11.29
N HIS A 274 -2.63 -16.33 -11.03
CA HIS A 274 -1.87 -16.94 -9.94
C HIS A 274 -2.45 -16.59 -8.58
N CYS A 275 -2.76 -15.29 -8.33
CA CYS A 275 -3.38 -14.89 -7.07
C CYS A 275 -4.82 -15.40 -6.94
N GLU A 276 -5.58 -15.48 -8.04
CA GLU A 276 -6.92 -16.05 -8.02
C GLU A 276 -6.86 -17.56 -7.70
N SER A 277 -5.92 -18.30 -8.31
CA SER A 277 -5.73 -19.73 -8.04
C SER A 277 -5.36 -19.98 -6.58
N GLU A 278 -4.46 -19.18 -6.01
CA GLU A 278 -4.07 -19.33 -4.61
C GLU A 278 -5.22 -19.01 -3.65
N ALA A 279 -5.98 -17.94 -3.91
CA ALA A 279 -7.16 -17.64 -3.12
C ALA A 279 -8.23 -18.76 -3.21
N ARG A 280 -8.43 -19.36 -4.39
CA ARG A 280 -9.32 -20.50 -4.59
C ARG A 280 -8.85 -21.74 -3.82
N ARG A 281 -7.55 -22.02 -3.81
CA ARG A 281 -6.99 -23.13 -3.02
C ARG A 281 -7.33 -22.93 -1.54
N MET A 282 -7.11 -21.73 -0.99
CA MET A 282 -7.44 -21.42 0.40
C MET A 282 -8.95 -21.57 0.69
N LEU A 283 -9.81 -21.16 -0.25
CA LEU A 283 -11.27 -21.31 -0.11
C LEU A 283 -11.70 -22.78 -0.15
N THR A 284 -11.01 -23.62 -0.93
CA THR A 284 -11.24 -25.07 -0.94
C THR A 284 -10.86 -25.70 0.41
N ASP A 285 -9.73 -25.28 0.99
CA ASP A 285 -9.30 -25.72 2.33
C ASP A 285 -10.35 -25.33 3.41
N GLU A 286 -11.08 -24.23 3.19
CA GLU A 286 -12.18 -23.77 4.02
C GLU A 286 -13.55 -24.43 3.69
N GLY A 287 -13.57 -25.37 2.74
CA GLY A 287 -14.75 -26.16 2.39
C GLY A 287 -15.71 -25.52 1.39
N LEU A 288 -15.26 -24.55 0.57
CA LEU A 288 -16.01 -24.08 -0.59
C LEU A 288 -15.65 -24.91 -1.82
N VAL A 289 -16.66 -25.36 -2.57
CA VAL A 289 -16.41 -26.03 -3.85
C VAL A 289 -16.23 -25.03 -4.98
N SER A 290 -15.50 -25.42 -6.04
CA SER A 290 -15.19 -24.52 -7.17
C SER A 290 -16.42 -23.80 -7.74
N ALA A 291 -17.54 -24.52 -7.90
CA ALA A 291 -18.78 -23.93 -8.43
C ALA A 291 -19.34 -22.80 -7.54
N GLU A 292 -19.22 -22.91 -6.21
CA GLU A 292 -19.62 -21.85 -5.28
C GLU A 292 -18.72 -20.62 -5.38
N VAL A 293 -17.41 -20.86 -5.51
CA VAL A 293 -16.44 -19.79 -5.72
C VAL A 293 -16.70 -19.09 -7.07
N ASP A 294 -16.95 -19.86 -8.13
CA ASP A 294 -17.29 -19.31 -9.46
C ASP A 294 -18.56 -18.45 -9.42
N ALA A 295 -19.60 -18.94 -8.78
CA ALA A 295 -20.84 -18.20 -8.61
C ALA A 295 -20.63 -16.92 -7.79
N ALA A 296 -19.89 -16.98 -6.68
CA ALA A 296 -19.59 -15.83 -5.85
C ALA A 296 -18.78 -14.77 -6.62
N LEU A 297 -17.80 -15.20 -7.42
CA LEU A 297 -16.98 -14.29 -8.22
C LEU A 297 -17.72 -13.71 -9.43
N ALA A 298 -18.69 -14.42 -9.97
CA ALA A 298 -19.52 -13.94 -11.09
C ALA A 298 -20.57 -12.92 -10.63
N THR A 299 -21.23 -13.19 -9.50
CA THR A 299 -22.34 -12.38 -9.00
C THR A 299 -21.95 -11.37 -7.93
N LEU A 300 -20.76 -11.48 -7.38
CA LEU A 300 -20.28 -10.74 -6.19
C LEU A 300 -21.20 -10.91 -4.99
N HIS A 301 -21.87 -12.06 -4.92
CA HIS A 301 -22.79 -12.44 -3.85
C HIS A 301 -22.67 -13.92 -3.52
N THR A 302 -22.87 -14.27 -2.25
CA THR A 302 -22.90 -15.66 -1.79
C THR A 302 -23.60 -15.76 -0.45
N ASN A 303 -24.32 -16.87 -0.22
CA ASN A 303 -24.91 -17.21 1.07
C ASN A 303 -23.90 -17.87 2.05
N ARG A 304 -22.66 -18.05 1.62
CA ARG A 304 -21.58 -18.60 2.45
C ARG A 304 -20.97 -17.57 3.40
N LEU A 305 -21.29 -16.30 3.23
CA LEU A 305 -20.88 -15.23 4.14
C LEU A 305 -22.01 -14.84 5.09
N PRO A 306 -21.67 -14.37 6.31
CA PRO A 306 -22.63 -13.71 7.18
C PRO A 306 -23.35 -12.56 6.46
N SER A 307 -24.61 -12.32 6.79
CA SER A 307 -25.46 -11.33 6.12
C SER A 307 -24.91 -9.90 6.21
N ASP A 308 -24.27 -9.56 7.35
CA ASP A 308 -23.62 -8.27 7.57
C ASP A 308 -22.37 -8.06 6.66
N GLN A 309 -21.83 -9.13 6.07
CA GLN A 309 -20.64 -9.12 5.22
C GLN A 309 -20.97 -9.21 3.72
N SER A 310 -22.25 -9.29 3.35
CA SER A 310 -22.67 -9.48 1.94
C SER A 310 -22.19 -8.37 1.01
N GLY A 311 -22.05 -7.14 1.50
CA GLY A 311 -21.55 -5.98 0.74
C GLY A 311 -20.03 -5.97 0.50
N LEU A 312 -19.27 -6.86 1.14
CA LEU A 312 -17.80 -6.83 1.06
C LEU A 312 -17.26 -7.23 -0.32
N LEU A 313 -17.93 -8.14 -1.04
CA LEU A 313 -17.42 -8.59 -2.34
C LEU A 313 -17.49 -7.50 -3.41
N PRO A 314 -18.66 -6.85 -3.66
CA PRO A 314 -18.71 -5.74 -4.61
C PRO A 314 -17.81 -4.57 -4.19
N TRP A 315 -17.76 -4.25 -2.89
CA TRP A 315 -16.85 -3.22 -2.39
C TRP A 315 -15.38 -3.58 -2.61
N SER A 316 -14.97 -4.84 -2.39
CA SER A 316 -13.59 -5.29 -2.65
C SER A 316 -13.18 -5.09 -4.10
N ARG A 317 -14.07 -5.40 -5.05
CA ARG A 317 -13.86 -5.12 -6.48
C ARG A 317 -13.59 -3.62 -6.70
N ASP A 318 -14.42 -2.78 -6.09
CA ASP A 318 -14.36 -1.34 -6.29
C ASP A 318 -13.13 -0.70 -5.64
N THR A 319 -12.50 -1.36 -4.63
CA THR A 319 -11.21 -0.91 -4.06
C THR A 319 -10.02 -1.02 -5.04
N VAL A 320 -10.16 -1.74 -6.13
CA VAL A 320 -9.08 -1.92 -7.12
C VAL A 320 -8.82 -0.63 -7.89
N SER A 321 -9.90 0.01 -8.36
CA SER A 321 -9.84 1.25 -9.13
C SER A 321 -11.05 2.10 -8.76
N TYR A 322 -10.84 3.13 -7.99
CA TYR A 322 -11.89 3.94 -7.40
C TYR A 322 -11.74 5.44 -7.75
N ASP A 323 -12.86 6.11 -7.66
CA ASP A 323 -12.98 7.53 -7.40
C ASP A 323 -13.07 7.73 -5.87
N THR A 324 -12.24 8.60 -5.30
CA THR A 324 -12.10 8.74 -3.85
C THR A 324 -13.43 9.07 -3.15
N PRO A 325 -14.24 10.06 -3.58
CA PRO A 325 -15.53 10.31 -2.94
C PRO A 325 -16.48 9.11 -3.02
N SER A 326 -16.50 8.38 -4.14
CA SER A 326 -17.38 7.24 -4.32
C SER A 326 -17.03 6.09 -3.40
N ILE A 327 -15.75 5.69 -3.35
CA ILE A 327 -15.33 4.57 -2.49
C ILE A 327 -15.49 4.92 -1.00
N GLN A 328 -15.29 6.19 -0.59
CA GLN A 328 -15.50 6.62 0.77
C GLN A 328 -16.99 6.57 1.17
N ARG A 329 -17.91 6.94 0.28
CA ARG A 329 -19.36 6.76 0.51
C ARG A 329 -19.73 5.29 0.68
N GLN A 330 -19.23 4.39 -0.18
CA GLN A 330 -19.47 2.95 -0.07
C GLN A 330 -18.92 2.38 1.24
N THR A 331 -17.70 2.78 1.62
CA THR A 331 -17.07 2.33 2.87
C THR A 331 -17.86 2.81 4.08
N ARG A 332 -18.40 4.04 4.05
CA ARG A 332 -19.27 4.57 5.11
C ARG A 332 -20.59 3.81 5.21
N ALA A 333 -21.17 3.39 4.08
CA ALA A 333 -22.36 2.55 4.09
C ALA A 333 -22.10 1.17 4.71
N LEU A 334 -20.93 0.57 4.46
CA LEU A 334 -20.52 -0.68 5.10
C LEU A 334 -20.28 -0.54 6.61
N ALA A 335 -19.83 0.61 7.08
CA ALA A 335 -19.60 0.87 8.51
C ALA A 335 -20.86 0.60 9.34
N ALA A 336 -22.03 0.96 8.82
CA ALA A 336 -23.30 0.81 9.49
C ALA A 336 -23.69 -0.68 9.72
N SER A 337 -23.27 -1.59 8.83
CA SER A 337 -23.58 -3.02 8.94
C SER A 337 -22.50 -3.83 9.65
N LEU A 338 -21.23 -3.47 9.48
CA LEU A 338 -20.10 -4.25 9.97
C LEU A 338 -19.65 -3.85 11.38
N GLY A 339 -19.80 -2.57 11.73
CA GLY A 339 -19.14 -1.97 12.88
C GLY A 339 -17.63 -1.75 12.65
N ASP A 340 -17.00 -0.95 13.51
CA ASP A 340 -15.65 -0.43 13.32
C ASP A 340 -14.59 -1.54 13.20
N ALA A 341 -14.65 -2.57 14.03
CA ALA A 341 -13.63 -3.63 14.06
C ALA A 341 -13.60 -4.43 12.75
N LYS A 342 -14.78 -4.92 12.29
CA LYS A 342 -14.87 -5.68 11.02
C LYS A 342 -14.59 -4.79 9.82
N LEU A 343 -15.01 -3.54 9.84
CA LEU A 343 -14.71 -2.59 8.79
C LEU A 343 -13.21 -2.35 8.67
N LEU A 344 -12.52 -2.10 9.80
CA LEU A 344 -11.07 -1.91 9.83
C LEU A 344 -10.33 -3.13 9.30
N GLU A 345 -10.76 -4.32 9.70
CA GLU A 345 -10.21 -5.58 9.20
C GLU A 345 -10.42 -5.72 7.69
N ALA A 346 -11.63 -5.44 7.18
CA ALA A 346 -11.94 -5.48 5.75
C ALA A 346 -11.09 -4.50 4.94
N ILE A 347 -10.90 -3.28 5.45
CA ILE A 347 -10.02 -2.27 4.84
C ILE A 347 -8.58 -2.79 4.75
N GLY A 348 -8.07 -3.34 5.83
CA GLY A 348 -6.72 -3.92 5.87
C GLY A 348 -6.56 -5.06 4.86
N VAL A 349 -7.49 -6.02 4.87
CA VAL A 349 -7.49 -7.20 3.97
C VAL A 349 -7.58 -6.78 2.50
N ALA A 350 -8.51 -5.89 2.13
CA ALA A 350 -8.64 -5.41 0.75
C ALA A 350 -7.40 -4.65 0.29
N SER A 351 -6.81 -3.84 1.18
CA SER A 351 -5.58 -3.10 0.88
C SER A 351 -4.39 -4.03 0.68
N LEU A 352 -4.25 -5.06 1.52
CA LEU A 352 -3.19 -6.06 1.43
C LEU A 352 -3.36 -6.95 0.18
N ALA A 353 -4.58 -7.36 -0.15
CA ALA A 353 -4.88 -8.10 -1.38
C ALA A 353 -4.47 -7.29 -2.63
N ASN A 354 -4.82 -6.01 -2.66
CA ASN A 354 -4.41 -5.10 -3.72
C ASN A 354 -2.89 -4.99 -3.87
N ALA A 355 -2.14 -5.01 -2.77
CA ALA A 355 -0.67 -5.01 -2.80
C ALA A 355 -0.12 -6.35 -3.28
N THR A 356 -0.58 -7.47 -2.71
CA THR A 356 -0.10 -8.81 -3.04
C THR A 356 -0.29 -9.13 -4.52
N VAL A 357 -1.46 -8.82 -5.07
CA VAL A 357 -1.76 -9.04 -6.48
C VAL A 357 -0.87 -8.18 -7.39
N ARG A 358 -0.57 -6.92 -7.01
CA ARG A 358 0.31 -6.05 -7.81
C ARG A 358 1.75 -6.54 -7.82
N VAL A 359 2.26 -7.04 -6.70
CA VAL A 359 3.59 -7.69 -6.68
C VAL A 359 3.61 -8.89 -7.62
N ALA A 360 2.61 -9.78 -7.53
CA ALA A 360 2.51 -10.95 -8.39
C ALA A 360 2.51 -10.59 -9.88
N MET A 361 1.67 -9.62 -10.27
CA MET A 361 1.55 -9.17 -11.67
C MET A 361 2.87 -8.73 -12.30
N LEU A 362 3.83 -8.29 -11.49
CA LEU A 362 5.12 -7.83 -11.98
C LEU A 362 6.16 -8.93 -12.02
N LEU A 363 6.05 -9.88 -11.10
CA LEU A 363 7.04 -10.95 -10.95
C LEU A 363 6.69 -12.19 -11.79
N GLU A 364 5.50 -12.19 -12.43
CA GLU A 364 5.15 -13.14 -13.49
C GLU A 364 6.05 -12.86 -14.72
#